data_d2da773259e6ca48dcdfe33875005f07
#
_entry.id   d2da773259e6ca48dcdfe33875005f07
#
_cell.length_a   1.000
_cell.length_b   1.000
_cell.length_c   1.000
_cell.angle_alpha   90.00
_cell.angle_beta   90.00
_cell.angle_gamma   90.00
#
_symmetry.space_group_name_H-M   'P 1'
#
loop_
_entity.id
_entity.type
_entity.pdbx_description
1 polymer ?
#
loop_
_entity_poly.entity_id
_entity_poly.type
_entity_poly.pdbx_seq_one_letter_code
_entity_poly.pdbx_strand_id
1 'polypeptide(L)'
;MKKLALILMAAITCVACTKKADNQGALEETPVEQTNISNDTIEQIYMVVEQMPEFPGGMGKLMTYLGENIKYPSKALELQWEGRAICQFVVEKDGSITNAEIVKSSGYQLLDVEAMRVVLNMPNWSAGIQNGDSVRVKFTIPVTFKLRESDKKPVVKI
;
A
#
# COMPACT_ATOMS: atom_id res chain seq x y z
N MET A 1 63.17 7.13 26.80
CA MET A 1 64.17 6.03 26.78
C MET A 1 63.53 4.89 26.04
N LYS A 2 63.88 4.72 24.77
CA LYS A 2 64.64 3.56 24.27
C LYS A 2 63.76 2.26 24.33
N LYS A 3 63.51 1.44 23.31
CA LYS A 3 64.12 1.10 22.01
C LYS A 3 63.06 0.28 21.29
N LEU A 4 62.71 0.37 20.05
CA LEU A 4 63.37 -0.17 18.85
C LEU A 4 63.58 -1.71 18.84
N ALA A 5 62.92 -2.39 17.90
CA ALA A 5 63.42 -3.42 16.98
C ALA A 5 62.20 -4.11 16.38
N LEU A 6 61.88 -4.07 15.16
CA LEU A 6 62.48 -4.42 13.86
C LEU A 6 62.72 -5.90 13.65
N ILE A 7 62.38 -6.31 12.44
CA ILE A 7 62.86 -7.49 11.67
C ILE A 7 61.88 -8.68 11.64
N LEU A 8 61.54 -9.34 10.55
CA LEU A 8 61.83 -9.32 9.11
C LEU A 8 61.05 -10.46 8.45
N MET A 9 60.56 -10.21 7.26
CA MET A 9 60.57 -11.07 6.07
C MET A 9 60.31 -12.61 6.12
N ALA A 10 59.47 -13.07 5.25
CA ALA A 10 59.70 -13.85 4.02
C ALA A 10 58.38 -14.41 3.55
N ALA A 11 57.81 -14.11 2.49
CA ALA A 11 58.00 -14.39 1.06
C ALA A 11 58.09 -15.89 0.71
N ILE A 12 57.41 -16.21 -0.40
CA ILE A 12 57.67 -17.30 -1.33
C ILE A 12 56.56 -18.39 -1.30
N THR A 13 55.86 -18.55 -2.29
CA THR A 13 55.70 -18.88 -3.68
C THR A 13 54.54 -19.83 -3.90
N CYS A 14 53.69 -19.47 -4.83
CA CYS A 14 53.43 -20.10 -6.10
C CYS A 14 53.39 -21.65 -6.10
N VAL A 15 52.29 -22.20 -6.57
CA VAL A 15 52.23 -23.00 -7.79
C VAL A 15 50.81 -23.41 -8.13
N ALA A 16 50.52 -23.24 -9.37
CA ALA A 16 49.33 -23.47 -10.13
C ALA A 16 48.92 -24.95 -10.26
N CYS A 17 47.74 -25.09 -10.76
CA CYS A 17 47.24 -26.13 -11.67
C CYS A 17 46.27 -27.16 -11.15
N THR A 18 45.16 -27.07 -11.73
CA THR A 18 44.32 -27.94 -12.58
C THR A 18 43.15 -28.67 -11.93
N LYS A 19 42.01 -28.27 -12.50
CA LYS A 19 40.87 -29.09 -12.96
C LYS A 19 40.38 -30.26 -12.10
N LYS A 20 39.16 -30.24 -11.64
CA LYS A 20 38.02 -30.92 -12.29
C LYS A 20 36.75 -30.77 -11.45
N ALA A 21 35.66 -30.62 -12.18
CA ALA A 21 34.29 -30.55 -11.67
C ALA A 21 33.94 -31.72 -10.75
N ASP A 22 33.16 -31.41 -9.70
CA ASP A 22 31.93 -32.15 -9.46
C ASP A 22 31.07 -31.38 -8.43
N ASN A 23 29.85 -31.27 -8.80
CA ASN A 23 28.64 -30.78 -8.22
C ASN A 23 28.39 -31.37 -6.83
N GLN A 24 28.18 -30.52 -5.80
CA GLN A 24 27.14 -30.75 -4.79
C GLN A 24 26.98 -29.53 -3.90
N GLY A 25 25.71 -29.09 -3.79
CA GLY A 25 25.28 -27.90 -3.11
C GLY A 25 25.62 -27.87 -1.61
N ALA A 26 26.18 -26.76 -1.20
CA ALA A 26 26.14 -26.30 0.17
C ALA A 26 25.62 -24.89 0.12
N LEU A 27 24.48 -24.68 0.77
CA LEU A 27 23.90 -23.36 1.04
C LEU A 27 24.89 -22.62 1.93
N GLU A 28 25.64 -21.71 1.34
CA GLU A 28 26.42 -20.73 2.07
C GLU A 28 25.47 -19.64 2.54
N GLU A 29 25.15 -19.68 3.83
CA GLU A 29 24.50 -18.58 4.54
C GLU A 29 25.44 -17.38 4.53
N THR A 30 25.19 -16.42 3.65
CA THR A 30 25.81 -15.12 3.76
C THR A 30 25.29 -14.42 5.01
N PRO A 31 26.14 -13.86 5.87
CA PRO A 31 25.69 -13.05 7.00
C PRO A 31 24.92 -11.86 6.47
N VAL A 32 23.65 -11.78 6.82
CA VAL A 32 22.84 -10.59 6.56
C VAL A 32 23.47 -9.46 7.36
N GLU A 33 24.13 -8.55 6.64
CA GLU A 33 24.63 -7.30 7.19
C GLU A 33 23.44 -6.58 7.85
N GLN A 34 23.48 -6.54 9.17
CA GLN A 34 22.53 -5.75 9.96
C GLN A 34 22.78 -4.27 9.65
N THR A 35 22.13 -3.77 8.61
CA THR A 35 21.97 -2.35 8.45
C THR A 35 21.19 -1.84 9.66
N ASN A 36 21.85 -1.10 10.51
CA ASN A 36 21.26 -0.27 11.55
C ASN A 36 20.30 0.72 10.86
N ILE A 37 19.06 0.30 10.68
CA ILE A 37 17.95 1.19 10.39
C ILE A 37 17.76 1.98 11.69
N SER A 38 18.19 3.22 11.69
CA SER A 38 17.86 4.23 12.69
C SER A 38 16.39 4.05 13.10
N ASN A 39 16.12 4.02 14.40
CA ASN A 39 14.81 4.02 15.03
C ASN A 39 14.00 5.28 14.64
N ASP A 40 13.63 5.40 13.38
CA ASP A 40 12.40 6.06 13.01
C ASP A 40 11.31 5.06 13.39
N THR A 41 10.56 5.40 14.39
CA THR A 41 9.43 4.64 14.91
C THR A 41 8.55 4.23 13.72
N ILE A 42 8.69 3.00 13.22
CA ILE A 42 7.75 2.45 12.26
C ILE A 42 6.44 2.34 13.03
N GLU A 43 5.64 3.39 12.97
CA GLU A 43 4.34 3.41 13.63
C GLU A 43 3.51 2.27 13.05
N GLN A 44 3.22 1.32 13.92
CA GLN A 44 2.51 0.10 13.57
C GLN A 44 1.15 0.44 12.95
N ILE A 45 0.86 -0.13 11.78
CA ILE A 45 -0.45 -0.04 11.15
C ILE A 45 -1.23 -1.31 11.50
N TYR A 46 -2.39 -1.12 12.11
CA TYR A 46 -3.28 -2.20 12.52
C TYR A 46 -4.28 -2.53 11.42
N MET A 47 -4.68 -3.79 11.32
CA MET A 47 -5.77 -4.23 10.43
C MET A 47 -7.08 -4.43 11.17
N VAL A 48 -6.99 -4.78 12.45
CA VAL A 48 -8.13 -4.98 13.35
C VAL A 48 -7.78 -4.39 14.70
N VAL A 49 -8.68 -3.63 15.26
CA VAL A 49 -8.54 -2.95 16.56
C VAL A 49 -9.84 -3.06 17.35
N GLU A 50 -9.79 -2.73 18.64
CA GLU A 50 -10.97 -2.78 19.53
C GLU A 50 -12.11 -1.88 19.04
N GLN A 51 -11.76 -0.67 18.57
CA GLN A 51 -12.70 0.24 17.92
C GLN A 51 -12.18 0.62 16.54
N MET A 52 -12.88 0.18 15.50
CA MET A 52 -12.52 0.50 14.11
C MET A 52 -12.73 1.98 13.81
N PRO A 53 -11.93 2.56 12.90
CA PRO A 53 -12.17 3.91 12.41
C PRO A 53 -13.57 4.05 11.83
N GLU A 54 -14.19 5.21 12.02
CA GLU A 54 -15.54 5.47 11.54
C GLU A 54 -15.61 6.79 10.76
N PHE A 55 -16.31 6.77 9.63
CA PHE A 55 -16.62 7.97 8.86
C PHE A 55 -17.55 8.89 9.69
N PRO A 56 -17.42 10.23 9.63
CA PRO A 56 -18.31 11.15 10.34
C PRO A 56 -19.78 10.88 10.04
N GLY A 57 -20.51 10.43 11.07
CA GLY A 57 -21.91 10.00 10.94
C GLY A 57 -22.13 8.59 10.44
N GLY A 58 -21.07 7.76 10.47
CA GLY A 58 -21.15 6.33 10.25
C GLY A 58 -21.21 5.89 8.79
N MET A 59 -21.33 4.58 8.59
CA MET A 59 -21.30 3.95 7.26
C MET A 59 -22.41 4.45 6.32
N GLY A 60 -23.58 4.79 6.86
CA GLY A 60 -24.69 5.36 6.08
C GLY A 60 -24.32 6.71 5.46
N LYS A 61 -23.65 7.57 6.24
CA LYS A 61 -23.18 8.86 5.74
C LYS A 61 -22.03 8.70 4.73
N LEU A 62 -21.16 7.71 4.91
CA LEU A 62 -20.15 7.38 3.92
C LEU A 62 -20.78 7.02 2.56
N MET A 63 -21.81 6.19 2.56
CA MET A 63 -22.51 5.83 1.31
C MET A 63 -23.16 7.05 0.64
N THR A 64 -23.77 7.92 1.42
CA THR A 64 -24.32 9.20 0.92
C THR A 64 -23.21 10.07 0.34
N TYR A 65 -22.11 10.25 1.07
CA TYR A 65 -20.95 11.01 0.63
C TYR A 65 -20.40 10.50 -0.72
N LEU A 66 -20.20 9.19 -0.84
CA LEU A 66 -19.75 8.58 -2.09
C LEU A 66 -20.73 8.87 -3.23
N GLY A 67 -22.03 8.70 -3.00
CA GLY A 67 -23.06 8.93 -4.01
C GLY A 67 -23.14 10.41 -4.48
N GLU A 68 -22.86 11.37 -3.60
CA GLU A 68 -22.90 12.79 -3.89
C GLU A 68 -21.61 13.32 -4.53
N ASN A 69 -20.45 12.75 -4.15
CA ASN A 69 -19.14 13.26 -4.54
C ASN A 69 -18.49 12.52 -5.71
N ILE A 70 -18.98 11.34 -6.07
CA ILE A 70 -18.54 10.62 -7.27
C ILE A 70 -19.01 11.36 -8.51
N LYS A 71 -18.05 11.77 -9.34
CA LYS A 71 -18.30 12.37 -10.66
C LYS A 71 -18.02 11.31 -11.71
N TYR A 72 -19.06 10.91 -12.42
CA TYR A 72 -18.88 9.93 -13.49
C TYR A 72 -18.10 10.55 -14.64
N PRO A 73 -16.97 9.98 -15.08
CA PRO A 73 -16.20 10.54 -16.19
C PRO A 73 -17.02 10.50 -17.49
N SER A 74 -17.03 11.59 -18.26
CA SER A 74 -17.85 11.70 -19.50
C SER A 74 -17.59 10.55 -20.47
N LYS A 75 -16.33 10.18 -20.66
CA LYS A 75 -15.96 9.07 -21.53
C LYS A 75 -16.50 7.71 -21.00
N ALA A 76 -16.52 7.52 -19.69
CA ALA A 76 -17.09 6.30 -19.10
C ALA A 76 -18.62 6.25 -19.25
N LEU A 77 -19.31 7.42 -19.21
CA LEU A 77 -20.72 7.52 -19.53
C LEU A 77 -21.00 7.20 -21.01
N GLU A 78 -20.21 7.76 -21.93
CA GLU A 78 -20.36 7.52 -23.37
C GLU A 78 -20.20 6.03 -23.74
N LEU A 79 -19.24 5.38 -23.10
CA LEU A 79 -18.90 3.97 -23.34
C LEU A 79 -19.68 3.01 -22.42
N GLN A 80 -20.55 3.56 -21.56
CA GLN A 80 -21.36 2.79 -20.62
C GLN A 80 -20.54 1.86 -19.72
N TRP A 81 -19.38 2.33 -19.26
CA TRP A 81 -18.54 1.56 -18.36
C TRP A 81 -19.10 1.55 -16.95
N GLU A 82 -19.32 0.40 -16.40
CA GLU A 82 -19.68 0.18 -15.01
C GLU A 82 -18.62 -0.69 -14.34
N GLY A 83 -18.42 -0.53 -13.04
CA GLY A 83 -17.42 -1.30 -12.35
C GLY A 83 -17.38 -1.04 -10.84
N ARG A 84 -16.54 -1.78 -10.15
CA ARG A 84 -16.34 -1.66 -8.72
C ARG A 84 -14.84 -1.67 -8.41
N ALA A 85 -14.35 -0.54 -7.93
CA ALA A 85 -13.00 -0.45 -7.40
C ALA A 85 -12.98 -0.78 -5.91
N ILE A 86 -11.94 -1.45 -5.42
CA ILE A 86 -11.70 -1.62 -4.00
C ILE A 86 -10.51 -0.75 -3.63
N CYS A 87 -10.77 0.28 -2.83
CA CYS A 87 -9.79 1.22 -2.34
C CYS A 87 -9.37 0.83 -0.92
N GLN A 88 -8.08 0.84 -0.64
CA GLN A 88 -7.50 0.65 0.67
C GLN A 88 -6.74 1.91 1.06
N PHE A 89 -6.80 2.29 2.33
CA PHE A 89 -6.09 3.47 2.85
C PHE A 89 -5.82 3.28 4.34
N VAL A 90 -4.99 4.15 4.88
CA VAL A 90 -4.72 4.21 6.32
C VAL A 90 -5.46 5.40 6.90
N VAL A 91 -6.22 5.15 7.96
CA VAL A 91 -6.75 6.20 8.82
C VAL A 91 -5.73 6.46 9.91
N GLU A 92 -5.22 7.67 9.95
CA GLU A 92 -4.21 8.12 10.91
C GLU A 92 -4.82 8.38 12.30
N LYS A 93 -3.98 8.60 13.29
CA LYS A 93 -4.40 8.90 14.67
C LYS A 93 -5.24 10.17 14.79
N ASP A 94 -5.08 11.11 13.86
CA ASP A 94 -5.86 12.36 13.76
C ASP A 94 -7.11 12.22 12.88
N GLY A 95 -7.35 11.02 12.36
CA GLY A 95 -8.45 10.72 11.46
C GLY A 95 -8.21 11.06 9.99
N SER A 96 -7.06 11.62 9.64
CA SER A 96 -6.70 11.90 8.25
C SER A 96 -6.46 10.61 7.45
N ILE A 97 -6.59 10.69 6.13
CA ILE A 97 -6.41 9.55 5.24
C ILE A 97 -5.04 9.66 4.55
N THR A 98 -4.27 8.58 4.66
CA THR A 98 -2.96 8.43 4.00
C THR A 98 -2.86 7.09 3.28
N ASN A 99 -1.79 6.91 2.50
CA ASN A 99 -1.46 5.64 1.83
C ASN A 99 -2.64 5.01 1.08
N ALA A 100 -3.44 5.84 0.40
CA ALA A 100 -4.56 5.33 -0.38
C ALA A 100 -4.07 4.63 -1.65
N GLU A 101 -4.61 3.45 -1.93
CA GLU A 101 -4.28 2.62 -3.08
C GLU A 101 -5.50 1.85 -3.61
N ILE A 102 -5.46 1.46 -4.88
CA ILE A 102 -6.46 0.57 -5.48
C ILE A 102 -5.95 -0.88 -5.34
N VAL A 103 -6.55 -1.65 -4.45
CA VAL A 103 -6.21 -3.08 -4.29
C VAL A 103 -6.94 -3.97 -5.31
N LYS A 104 -8.06 -3.48 -5.85
CA LYS A 104 -8.75 -4.12 -6.96
C LYS A 104 -9.33 -3.06 -7.89
N SER A 105 -8.89 -3.08 -9.15
CA SER A 105 -9.39 -2.19 -10.20
C SER A 105 -10.86 -2.45 -10.53
N SER A 106 -11.57 -1.40 -10.92
CA SER A 106 -12.91 -1.50 -11.51
C SER A 106 -12.92 -2.12 -12.91
N GLY A 107 -11.75 -2.29 -13.53
CA GLY A 107 -11.57 -2.67 -14.95
C GLY A 107 -11.34 -1.48 -15.87
N TYR A 108 -11.48 -0.26 -15.37
CA TYR A 108 -11.36 0.98 -16.15
C TYR A 108 -10.58 2.03 -15.39
N GLN A 109 -9.44 2.43 -15.93
CA GLN A 109 -8.55 3.39 -15.28
C GLN A 109 -9.23 4.72 -14.91
N LEU A 110 -10.14 5.22 -15.74
CA LEU A 110 -10.86 6.48 -15.45
C LEU A 110 -11.76 6.36 -14.21
N LEU A 111 -12.39 5.21 -13.99
CA LEU A 111 -13.19 4.95 -12.80
C LEU A 111 -12.30 4.80 -11.57
N ASP A 112 -11.15 4.15 -11.72
CA ASP A 112 -10.18 3.97 -10.62
C ASP A 112 -9.59 5.31 -10.16
N VAL A 113 -9.23 6.19 -11.09
CA VAL A 113 -8.74 7.54 -10.78
C VAL A 113 -9.82 8.35 -10.05
N GLU A 114 -11.07 8.26 -10.48
CA GLU A 114 -12.18 8.94 -9.80
C GLU A 114 -12.43 8.37 -8.40
N ALA A 115 -12.37 7.05 -8.23
CA ALA A 115 -12.47 6.41 -6.92
C ALA A 115 -11.39 6.94 -5.95
N MET A 116 -10.13 7.00 -6.41
CA MET A 116 -9.03 7.55 -5.63
C MET A 116 -9.25 9.02 -5.28
N ARG A 117 -9.71 9.84 -6.24
CA ARG A 117 -10.00 11.24 -6.01
C ARG A 117 -11.02 11.43 -4.88
N VAL A 118 -12.09 10.65 -4.90
CA VAL A 118 -13.15 10.76 -3.88
C VAL A 118 -12.64 10.31 -2.51
N VAL A 119 -11.88 9.22 -2.45
CA VAL A 119 -11.29 8.71 -1.19
C VAL A 119 -10.35 9.74 -0.56
N LEU A 120 -9.45 10.32 -1.34
CA LEU A 120 -8.48 11.31 -0.86
C LEU A 120 -9.11 12.64 -0.42
N ASN A 121 -10.34 12.92 -0.85
CA ASN A 121 -11.08 14.13 -0.47
C ASN A 121 -12.12 13.89 0.64
N MET A 122 -12.09 12.73 1.30
CA MET A 122 -12.97 12.47 2.44
C MET A 122 -12.60 13.37 3.63
N PRO A 123 -13.59 13.76 4.44
CA PRO A 123 -13.32 14.42 5.71
C PRO A 123 -12.57 13.49 6.68
N ASN A 124 -11.98 14.06 7.73
CA ASN A 124 -11.31 13.27 8.76
C ASN A 124 -12.29 12.29 9.41
N TRP A 125 -11.82 11.08 9.60
CA TRP A 125 -12.53 9.99 10.27
C TRP A 125 -12.33 10.04 11.78
N SER A 126 -13.15 9.33 12.53
CA SER A 126 -12.79 8.98 13.89
C SER A 126 -11.66 7.96 13.85
N ALA A 127 -10.58 8.20 14.59
CA ALA A 127 -9.44 7.28 14.62
C ALA A 127 -9.82 5.92 15.22
N GLY A 128 -9.10 4.89 14.83
CA GLY A 128 -9.19 3.59 15.50
C GLY A 128 -8.60 3.65 16.90
N ILE A 129 -9.13 2.85 17.84
CA ILE A 129 -8.65 2.80 19.21
C ILE A 129 -8.22 1.36 19.55
N GLN A 130 -7.04 1.26 20.18
CA GLN A 130 -6.48 0.02 20.69
C GLN A 130 -5.86 0.30 22.07
N ASN A 131 -6.25 -0.45 23.09
CA ASN A 131 -5.81 -0.26 24.49
C ASN A 131 -6.01 1.18 25.01
N GLY A 132 -7.04 1.88 24.54
CA GLY A 132 -7.34 3.27 24.91
C GLY A 132 -6.59 4.33 24.12
N ASP A 133 -5.64 3.97 23.27
CA ASP A 133 -4.86 4.89 22.43
C ASP A 133 -5.36 4.94 21.00
N SER A 134 -5.30 6.14 20.38
CA SER A 134 -5.55 6.29 18.95
C SER A 134 -4.41 5.66 18.16
N VAL A 135 -4.76 4.80 17.20
CA VAL A 135 -3.81 4.05 16.38
C VAL A 135 -4.10 4.19 14.90
N ARG A 136 -3.07 3.93 14.09
CA ARG A 136 -3.17 3.90 12.63
C ARG A 136 -3.84 2.62 12.17
N VAL A 137 -4.90 2.71 11.41
CA VAL A 137 -5.66 1.53 10.98
C VAL A 137 -5.81 1.49 9.47
N LYS A 138 -5.50 0.36 8.87
CA LYS A 138 -5.73 0.09 7.46
C LYS A 138 -7.21 -0.22 7.24
N PHE A 139 -7.85 0.55 6.37
CA PHE A 139 -9.27 0.42 6.07
C PHE A 139 -9.51 0.18 4.58
N THR A 140 -10.57 -0.54 4.24
CA THR A 140 -10.88 -0.91 2.85
C THR A 140 -12.35 -0.65 2.55
N ILE A 141 -12.61 0.07 1.45
CA ILE A 141 -13.96 0.35 1.00
C ILE A 141 -14.18 -0.03 -0.47
N PRO A 142 -15.37 -0.52 -0.82
CA PRO A 142 -15.76 -0.68 -2.21
C PRO A 142 -16.39 0.60 -2.76
N VAL A 143 -15.86 1.12 -3.85
CA VAL A 143 -16.45 2.21 -4.62
C VAL A 143 -17.10 1.62 -5.86
N THR A 144 -18.43 1.72 -5.96
CA THR A 144 -19.19 1.10 -7.04
C THR A 144 -19.70 2.18 -8.01
N PHE A 145 -19.39 2.02 -9.28
CA PHE A 145 -19.86 2.85 -10.37
C PHE A 145 -21.00 2.13 -11.11
N LYS A 146 -22.20 2.68 -10.99
CA LYS A 146 -23.38 2.22 -11.71
C LYS A 146 -24.02 3.36 -12.47
N LEU A 147 -24.42 3.09 -13.70
CA LEU A 147 -25.17 4.05 -14.51
C LEU A 147 -26.63 4.08 -14.04
N ARG A 148 -27.20 5.27 -13.97
CA ARG A 148 -28.65 5.45 -13.79
C ARG A 148 -29.35 5.02 -15.06
N GLU A 149 -30.58 4.58 -14.96
CA GLU A 149 -31.39 4.21 -16.14
C GLU A 149 -31.53 5.35 -17.15
N SER A 150 -31.52 6.62 -16.67
CA SER A 150 -31.51 7.81 -17.50
C SER A 150 -30.23 7.98 -18.34
N ASP A 151 -29.11 7.41 -17.88
CA ASP A 151 -27.80 7.58 -18.48
C ASP A 151 -27.44 6.40 -19.41
N LYS A 152 -28.26 5.35 -19.40
CA LYS A 152 -28.10 4.20 -20.28
C LYS A 152 -28.62 4.53 -21.69
N LYS A 153 -27.77 4.33 -22.69
CA LYS A 153 -28.20 4.45 -24.09
C LYS A 153 -29.20 3.33 -24.42
N PRO A 154 -30.28 3.64 -25.17
CA PRO A 154 -31.20 2.61 -25.61
C PRO A 154 -30.44 1.61 -26.50
N VAL A 155 -30.54 0.32 -26.16
CA VAL A 155 -29.97 -0.75 -26.99
C VAL A 155 -30.87 -0.85 -28.23
N VAL A 156 -30.40 -0.34 -29.37
CA VAL A 156 -31.03 -0.56 -30.66
C VAL A 156 -30.79 -2.04 -31.00
N LYS A 157 -31.79 -2.88 -30.83
CA LYS A 157 -31.80 -4.24 -31.39
C LYS A 157 -32.00 -4.09 -32.89
N ILE A 158 -30.96 -4.39 -33.67
CA ILE A 158 -31.00 -4.57 -35.12
C ILE A 158 -31.50 -5.98 -35.39
#